data_c7c9d028c366fde96a10a88f1d88e806
#
_entry.id   c7c9d028c366fde96a10a88f1d88e806
#
_cell.length_a   1.000
_cell.length_b   1.000
_cell.length_c   1.000
_cell.angle_alpha   90.00
_cell.angle_beta   90.00
_cell.angle_gamma   90.00
#
_symmetry.space_group_name_H-M   'P 1'
#
loop_
_entity.id
_entity.type
_entity.pdbx_description
1 polymer ?
#
loop_
_entity_poly.entity_id
_entity_poly.type
_entity_poly.pdbx_seq_one_letter_code
_entity_poly.pdbx_strand_id
1 'polypeptide(L)'
;MIGRGVYAPTMRGLFIYSNFRALKNFVLIFSLCLLAPTLGLAESADRKKPINIEADALEHDELKQVSIFTGKVLATKGTITMRGNRIEVRQDPDGYQYGIIKPLPGQRSFFRQKREAVDEWIEGEGELIEYDGKADKVILLGRADFRRYRGTVLSDQMTGQRIVYENLTDQFTVDGVVGGKKPTNGSGRIRAVLSPKPGDEAAK
;
A
#
# COMPACT_ATOMS: atom_id res chain seq x y z
N MET A 1 73.66 13.82 -65.12
CA MET A 1 72.40 14.09 -65.84
C MET A 1 71.27 13.95 -64.80
N ILE A 2 70.91 14.98 -64.18
CA ILE A 2 69.75 15.81 -64.21
C ILE A 2 68.46 14.95 -64.28
N GLY A 3 67.76 14.82 -63.16
CA GLY A 3 66.39 14.33 -63.06
C GLY A 3 65.64 15.11 -61.97
N ARG A 4 64.76 15.91 -62.39
CA ARG A 4 63.98 16.90 -61.62
C ARG A 4 63.02 16.25 -60.62
N GLY A 5 63.02 16.75 -59.41
CA GLY A 5 62.01 16.52 -58.41
C GLY A 5 60.69 17.23 -58.75
N VAL A 6 59.56 16.57 -58.52
CA VAL A 6 58.26 17.14 -58.56
C VAL A 6 57.66 17.19 -57.11
N TYR A 7 57.52 18.37 -56.60
CA TYR A 7 56.87 18.62 -55.34
C TYR A 7 55.38 18.49 -55.51
N ALA A 8 54.69 17.62 -54.72
CA ALA A 8 53.23 17.59 -54.55
C ALA A 8 52.84 18.47 -53.35
N PRO A 9 51.80 19.28 -53.42
CA PRO A 9 51.38 20.11 -52.32
C PRO A 9 50.59 19.28 -51.30
N THR A 10 50.98 19.41 -50.04
CA THR A 10 50.30 18.91 -48.90
C THR A 10 48.96 19.63 -48.66
N MET A 11 47.83 18.96 -48.94
CA MET A 11 46.55 19.34 -48.39
C MET A 11 46.45 18.87 -46.95
N ARG A 12 46.80 19.72 -46.01
CA ARG A 12 46.45 19.60 -44.59
C ARG A 12 45.49 20.73 -44.25
N GLY A 13 44.29 20.36 -43.82
CA GLY A 13 43.45 21.32 -43.13
C GLY A 13 42.06 21.50 -43.67
N LEU A 14 41.18 20.47 -43.62
CA LEU A 14 39.71 20.68 -43.66
C LEU A 14 38.87 19.50 -43.16
N PHE A 15 39.22 18.84 -42.04
CA PHE A 15 38.40 17.74 -41.54
C PHE A 15 38.24 17.70 -40.00
N ILE A 16 38.38 18.80 -39.28
CA ILE A 16 38.27 18.78 -37.81
C ILE A 16 37.02 19.50 -37.25
N TYR A 17 36.25 20.25 -38.05
CA TYR A 17 35.13 21.05 -37.52
C TYR A 17 33.74 20.39 -37.61
N SER A 18 33.59 19.26 -38.28
CA SER A 18 32.28 18.62 -38.45
C SER A 18 31.83 17.75 -37.28
N ASN A 19 32.76 17.21 -36.48
CA ASN A 19 32.43 16.24 -35.44
C ASN A 19 32.09 16.86 -34.08
N PHE A 20 32.39 18.15 -33.88
CA PHE A 20 32.13 18.80 -32.57
C PHE A 20 30.65 19.12 -32.31
N ARG A 21 29.87 19.34 -33.38
CA ARG A 21 28.44 19.56 -33.27
C ARG A 21 27.66 18.26 -33.00
N ALA A 22 28.09 17.15 -33.62
CA ALA A 22 27.49 15.85 -33.40
C ALA A 22 27.77 15.32 -31.98
N LEU A 23 28.99 15.55 -31.46
CA LEU A 23 29.36 15.14 -30.11
C LEU A 23 28.64 15.94 -29.04
N LYS A 24 28.43 17.25 -29.23
CA LYS A 24 27.60 18.06 -28.28
C LYS A 24 26.16 17.60 -28.22
N ASN A 25 25.54 17.31 -29.35
CA ASN A 25 24.16 16.81 -29.39
C ASN A 25 24.04 15.40 -28.78
N PHE A 26 25.01 14.53 -28.97
CA PHE A 26 25.03 13.20 -28.38
C PHE A 26 25.18 13.23 -26.84
N VAL A 27 26.01 14.12 -26.31
CA VAL A 27 26.18 14.33 -24.87
C VAL A 27 24.93 14.94 -24.25
N LEU A 28 24.22 15.84 -24.97
CA LEU A 28 23.01 16.47 -24.50
C LEU A 28 21.83 15.49 -24.46
N ILE A 29 21.70 14.59 -25.44
CA ILE A 29 20.67 13.53 -25.48
C ILE A 29 20.96 12.47 -24.42
N PHE A 30 22.23 12.11 -24.20
CA PHE A 30 22.61 11.14 -23.17
C PHE A 30 22.39 11.70 -21.75
N SER A 31 22.60 13.01 -21.52
CA SER A 31 22.34 13.68 -20.24
C SER A 31 20.84 13.80 -19.94
N LEU A 32 19.97 13.90 -20.95
CA LEU A 32 18.52 14.00 -20.78
C LEU A 32 17.89 12.64 -20.44
N CYS A 33 18.47 11.53 -20.88
CA CYS A 33 18.01 10.18 -20.52
C CYS A 33 18.30 9.80 -19.06
N LEU A 34 19.24 10.46 -18.38
CA LEU A 34 19.57 10.20 -16.97
C LEU A 34 18.58 10.86 -15.98
N LEU A 35 17.68 11.72 -16.47
CA LEU A 35 16.64 12.37 -15.68
C LEU A 35 15.26 11.72 -15.83
N ALA A 36 15.17 10.50 -16.39
CA ALA A 36 13.93 9.75 -16.32
C ALA A 36 13.59 9.52 -14.84
N PRO A 37 12.46 10.04 -14.33
CA PRO A 37 12.04 9.71 -12.98
C PRO A 37 11.87 8.20 -12.95
N THR A 38 12.62 7.52 -12.11
CA THR A 38 12.30 6.15 -11.72
C THR A 38 10.93 6.24 -11.09
N LEU A 39 9.90 5.79 -11.79
CA LEU A 39 8.62 5.45 -11.19
C LEU A 39 8.93 4.31 -10.22
N GLY A 40 9.46 4.66 -9.04
CA GLY A 40 9.54 3.76 -7.92
C GLY A 40 8.11 3.35 -7.64
N LEU A 41 7.79 2.10 -7.93
CA LEU A 41 6.63 1.46 -7.34
C LEU A 41 6.82 1.60 -5.83
N ALA A 42 6.05 2.47 -5.21
CA ALA A 42 5.98 2.57 -3.76
C ALA A 42 5.39 1.25 -3.27
N GLU A 43 6.26 0.27 -3.06
CA GLU A 43 5.88 -1.00 -2.45
C GLU A 43 5.62 -0.69 -0.98
N SER A 44 4.39 -0.96 -0.52
CA SER A 44 3.99 -0.70 0.85
C SER A 44 5.04 -1.18 1.85
N ALA A 45 5.56 -0.28 2.67
CA ALA A 45 6.68 -0.54 3.58
C ALA A 45 6.36 -1.68 4.57
N ASP A 46 5.08 -1.89 4.88
CA ASP A 46 4.63 -2.94 5.80
C ASP A 46 4.53 -4.33 5.16
N ARG A 47 4.41 -4.44 3.83
CA ARG A 47 4.20 -5.74 3.15
C ARG A 47 5.33 -6.74 3.39
N LYS A 48 6.58 -6.29 3.43
CA LYS A 48 7.79 -7.11 3.60
C LYS A 48 8.23 -7.27 5.06
N LYS A 49 7.54 -6.64 6.00
CA LYS A 49 7.90 -6.77 7.42
C LYS A 49 7.46 -8.12 7.97
N PRO A 50 8.21 -8.71 8.91
CA PRO A 50 7.76 -9.89 9.62
C PRO A 50 6.50 -9.57 10.42
N ILE A 51 5.62 -10.56 10.58
CA ILE A 51 4.50 -10.49 11.50
C ILE A 51 4.94 -11.04 12.86
N ASN A 52 4.69 -10.29 13.94
CA ASN A 52 4.86 -10.75 15.31
C ASN A 52 3.48 -10.95 15.92
N ILE A 53 3.25 -12.08 16.57
CA ILE A 53 1.95 -12.41 17.17
C ILE A 53 2.15 -12.88 18.60
N GLU A 54 1.40 -12.26 19.51
CA GLU A 54 1.28 -12.64 20.92
C GLU A 54 -0.12 -13.21 21.15
N ALA A 55 -0.21 -14.34 21.86
CA ALA A 55 -1.46 -15.05 22.14
C ALA A 55 -1.29 -16.00 23.33
N ASP A 56 -2.42 -16.50 23.86
CA ASP A 56 -2.39 -17.49 24.94
C ASP A 56 -2.04 -18.89 24.41
N ALA A 57 -2.38 -19.21 23.14
CA ALA A 57 -2.11 -20.51 22.51
C ALA A 57 -1.88 -20.38 20.99
N LEU A 58 -1.06 -21.30 20.44
CA LEU A 58 -0.79 -21.47 19.01
C LEU A 58 -1.01 -22.91 18.60
N GLU A 59 -1.73 -23.11 17.50
CA GLU A 59 -1.79 -24.34 16.71
C GLU A 59 -1.24 -24.06 15.32
N HIS A 60 -0.31 -24.88 14.82
CA HIS A 60 0.31 -24.74 13.51
C HIS A 60 0.18 -26.03 12.70
N ASP A 61 -0.31 -25.92 11.48
CA ASP A 61 -0.37 -26.99 10.49
C ASP A 61 0.63 -26.70 9.37
N GLU A 62 1.78 -27.37 9.43
CA GLU A 62 2.88 -27.20 8.47
C GLU A 62 2.47 -27.58 7.04
N LEU A 63 1.61 -28.58 6.88
CA LEU A 63 1.20 -29.05 5.55
C LEU A 63 0.27 -28.05 4.87
N LYS A 64 -0.59 -27.40 5.63
CA LYS A 64 -1.51 -26.37 5.12
C LYS A 64 -0.95 -24.97 5.18
N GLN A 65 0.22 -24.76 5.80
CA GLN A 65 0.81 -23.46 6.07
C GLN A 65 -0.18 -22.50 6.77
N VAL A 66 -0.88 -23.04 7.79
CA VAL A 66 -1.87 -22.32 8.58
C VAL A 66 -1.46 -22.30 10.05
N SER A 67 -1.46 -21.12 10.64
CA SER A 67 -1.25 -20.89 12.07
C SER A 67 -2.50 -20.30 12.70
N ILE A 68 -2.93 -20.83 13.81
CA ILE A 68 -4.11 -20.39 14.56
C ILE A 68 -3.68 -19.93 15.94
N PHE A 69 -3.84 -18.66 16.20
CA PHE A 69 -3.56 -18.03 17.49
C PHE A 69 -4.87 -17.77 18.23
N THR A 70 -4.94 -18.11 19.51
CA THR A 70 -6.14 -17.94 20.33
C THR A 70 -5.82 -17.32 21.69
N GLY A 71 -6.77 -16.52 22.20
CA GLY A 71 -6.69 -15.85 23.50
C GLY A 71 -5.94 -14.51 23.42
N LYS A 72 -6.66 -13.39 23.57
CA LYS A 72 -6.12 -12.01 23.65
C LYS A 72 -5.07 -11.70 22.58
N VAL A 73 -5.35 -12.12 21.34
CA VAL A 73 -4.34 -12.07 20.27
C VAL A 73 -4.03 -10.64 19.88
N LEU A 74 -2.74 -10.31 19.88
CA LEU A 74 -2.15 -9.09 19.33
C LEU A 74 -1.18 -9.47 18.21
N ALA A 75 -1.46 -9.03 16.99
CA ALA A 75 -0.55 -9.18 15.86
C ALA A 75 -0.04 -7.81 15.40
N THR A 76 1.25 -7.72 15.11
CA THR A 76 1.90 -6.50 14.60
C THR A 76 2.75 -6.83 13.38
N LYS A 77 2.68 -5.97 12.35
CA LYS A 77 3.47 -6.07 11.11
C LYS A 77 3.82 -4.66 10.63
N GLY A 78 5.05 -4.21 10.88
CA GLY A 78 5.42 -2.80 10.65
C GLY A 78 4.52 -1.87 11.45
N THR A 79 3.75 -1.02 10.78
CA THR A 79 2.78 -0.10 11.43
C THR A 79 1.41 -0.74 11.66
N ILE A 80 1.15 -1.90 11.04
CA ILE A 80 -0.12 -2.62 11.19
C ILE A 80 -0.22 -3.22 12.58
N THR A 81 -1.37 -3.02 13.21
CA THR A 81 -1.76 -3.66 14.48
C THR A 81 -3.14 -4.29 14.32
N MET A 82 -3.26 -5.56 14.66
CA MET A 82 -4.52 -6.31 14.66
C MET A 82 -4.77 -6.92 16.02
N ARG A 83 -6.00 -6.85 16.51
CA ARG A 83 -6.41 -7.42 17.80
C ARG A 83 -7.71 -8.19 17.67
N GLY A 84 -7.75 -9.36 18.31
CA GLY A 84 -8.92 -10.22 18.35
C GLY A 84 -8.78 -11.28 19.43
N ASN A 85 -9.75 -12.21 19.50
CA ASN A 85 -9.64 -13.39 20.35
C ASN A 85 -9.04 -14.60 19.61
N ARG A 86 -9.18 -14.63 18.29
CA ARG A 86 -8.62 -15.65 17.41
C ARG A 86 -8.10 -14.97 16.13
N ILE A 87 -6.86 -15.27 15.79
CA ILE A 87 -6.28 -14.89 14.50
C ILE A 87 -5.80 -16.16 13.79
N GLU A 88 -6.28 -16.37 12.58
CA GLU A 88 -5.82 -17.40 11.67
C GLU A 88 -4.95 -16.73 10.61
N VAL A 89 -3.71 -17.17 10.47
CA VAL A 89 -2.77 -16.70 9.47
C VAL A 89 -2.47 -17.84 8.50
N ARG A 90 -2.65 -17.61 7.23
CA ARG A 90 -2.23 -18.49 6.14
C ARG A 90 -1.14 -17.81 5.32
N GLN A 91 -0.12 -18.54 4.96
CA GLN A 91 0.92 -18.09 4.03
C GLN A 91 0.78 -18.81 2.70
N ASP A 92 0.87 -18.08 1.59
CA ASP A 92 0.91 -18.67 0.26
C ASP A 92 2.36 -19.06 -0.15
N PRO A 93 2.54 -19.83 -1.25
CA PRO A 93 3.88 -20.22 -1.72
C PRO A 93 4.79 -19.03 -2.10
N ASP A 94 4.24 -17.86 -2.40
CA ASP A 94 4.97 -16.64 -2.71
C ASP A 94 5.38 -15.88 -1.42
N GLY A 95 4.96 -16.37 -0.24
CA GLY A 95 5.27 -15.79 1.07
C GLY A 95 4.31 -14.68 1.52
N TYR A 96 3.23 -14.40 0.78
CA TYR A 96 2.20 -13.47 1.22
C TYR A 96 1.33 -14.06 2.32
N GLN A 97 0.99 -13.20 3.29
CA GLN A 97 0.21 -13.60 4.46
C GLN A 97 -1.23 -13.09 4.36
N TYR A 98 -2.15 -13.97 4.72
CA TYR A 98 -3.59 -13.70 4.77
C TYR A 98 -4.04 -13.92 6.19
N GLY A 99 -4.80 -12.99 6.74
CA GLY A 99 -5.26 -13.04 8.14
C GLY A 99 -6.78 -13.04 8.23
N ILE A 100 -7.33 -13.85 9.13
CA ILE A 100 -8.73 -13.81 9.55
C ILE A 100 -8.76 -13.55 11.03
N ILE A 101 -9.34 -12.40 11.45
CA ILE A 101 -9.35 -11.94 12.82
C ILE A 101 -10.80 -11.99 13.33
N LYS A 102 -11.02 -12.75 14.40
CA LYS A 102 -12.32 -12.93 15.05
C LYS A 102 -12.27 -12.46 16.51
N PRO A 103 -13.26 -11.70 16.99
CA PRO A 103 -13.38 -11.29 18.38
C PRO A 103 -14.04 -12.38 19.24
N LEU A 104 -14.19 -12.12 20.53
CA LEU A 104 -15.18 -12.81 21.36
C LEU A 104 -16.60 -12.48 20.89
N PRO A 105 -17.59 -13.38 21.15
CA PRO A 105 -18.97 -13.10 20.81
C PRO A 105 -19.44 -11.75 21.38
N GLY A 106 -20.16 -10.98 20.57
CA GLY A 106 -20.67 -9.66 20.92
C GLY A 106 -19.66 -8.50 20.85
N GLN A 107 -18.36 -8.79 20.72
CA GLN A 107 -17.30 -7.80 20.56
C GLN A 107 -16.99 -7.53 19.07
N ARG A 108 -16.01 -6.66 18.82
CA ARG A 108 -15.43 -6.41 17.50
C ARG A 108 -13.92 -6.61 17.54
N SER A 109 -13.38 -7.12 16.46
CA SER A 109 -11.94 -7.13 16.20
C SER A 109 -11.49 -5.72 15.80
N PHE A 110 -10.20 -5.45 15.95
CA PHE A 110 -9.59 -4.14 15.69
C PHE A 110 -8.44 -4.28 14.70
N PHE A 111 -8.33 -3.30 13.80
CA PHE A 111 -7.23 -3.10 12.85
C PHE A 111 -6.78 -1.65 12.90
N ARG A 112 -5.47 -1.41 12.80
CA ARG A 112 -4.88 -0.08 12.64
C ARG A 112 -3.66 -0.14 11.75
N GLN A 113 -3.46 0.88 10.91
CA GLN A 113 -2.29 1.01 10.03
C GLN A 113 -1.98 2.49 9.79
N LYS A 114 -0.69 2.84 9.73
CA LYS A 114 -0.24 4.16 9.26
C LYS A 114 -0.25 4.18 7.74
N ARG A 115 -0.76 5.25 7.14
CA ARG A 115 -0.69 5.45 5.69
C ARG A 115 0.71 5.89 5.29
N GLU A 116 1.17 5.42 4.16
CA GLU A 116 2.48 5.81 3.62
C GLU A 116 2.46 7.26 3.14
N ALA A 117 3.63 7.92 3.22
CA ALA A 117 3.90 9.27 2.75
C ALA A 117 3.05 10.40 3.38
N VAL A 118 2.15 10.10 4.31
CA VAL A 118 1.30 11.08 4.98
C VAL A 118 1.21 10.81 6.49
N ASP A 119 0.97 11.84 7.29
CA ASP A 119 0.75 11.66 8.73
C ASP A 119 -0.72 11.32 9.02
N GLU A 120 -1.16 10.22 8.46
CA GLU A 120 -2.51 9.71 8.64
C GLU A 120 -2.49 8.27 9.16
N TRP A 121 -3.49 7.97 10.00
CA TRP A 121 -3.76 6.64 10.49
C TRP A 121 -5.16 6.21 10.10
N ILE A 122 -5.30 4.96 9.75
CA ILE A 122 -6.59 4.30 9.61
C ILE A 122 -6.79 3.31 10.74
N GLU A 123 -8.03 3.25 11.21
CA GLU A 123 -8.52 2.26 12.16
C GLU A 123 -9.78 1.61 11.62
N GLY A 124 -9.94 0.32 11.89
CA GLY A 124 -11.09 -0.45 11.49
C GLY A 124 -11.56 -1.37 12.61
N GLU A 125 -12.87 -1.52 12.75
CA GLU A 125 -13.48 -2.50 13.63
C GLU A 125 -14.56 -3.28 12.91
N GLY A 126 -14.72 -4.56 13.27
CA GLY A 126 -15.74 -5.43 12.70
C GLY A 126 -15.89 -6.73 13.48
N GLU A 127 -17.02 -7.45 13.28
CA GLU A 127 -17.22 -8.79 13.85
C GLU A 127 -16.30 -9.83 13.21
N LEU A 128 -15.82 -9.53 12.01
CA LEU A 128 -14.77 -10.27 11.31
C LEU A 128 -13.91 -9.27 10.57
N ILE A 129 -12.59 -9.44 10.62
CA ILE A 129 -11.66 -8.69 9.80
C ILE A 129 -10.88 -9.69 8.94
N GLU A 130 -10.80 -9.43 7.64
CA GLU A 130 -9.97 -10.17 6.71
C GLU A 130 -8.84 -9.25 6.23
N TYR A 131 -7.61 -9.74 6.30
CA TYR A 131 -6.41 -9.07 5.80
C TYR A 131 -5.82 -9.86 4.64
N ASP A 132 -5.64 -9.22 3.49
CA ASP A 132 -4.98 -9.76 2.31
C ASP A 132 -3.66 -9.03 2.10
N GLY A 133 -2.55 -9.67 2.48
CA GLY A 133 -1.22 -9.07 2.38
C GLY A 133 -0.69 -8.98 0.94
N LYS A 134 -1.24 -9.75 -0.01
CA LYS A 134 -0.87 -9.66 -1.43
C LYS A 134 -1.52 -8.48 -2.11
N ALA A 135 -2.82 -8.30 -1.90
CA ALA A 135 -3.58 -7.18 -2.43
C ALA A 135 -3.44 -5.90 -1.58
N ASP A 136 -2.80 -5.98 -0.40
CA ASP A 136 -2.73 -4.92 0.60
C ASP A 136 -4.12 -4.34 0.90
N LYS A 137 -5.03 -5.22 1.27
CA LYS A 137 -6.45 -4.96 1.42
C LYS A 137 -6.95 -5.46 2.77
N VAL A 138 -7.84 -4.68 3.37
CA VAL A 138 -8.56 -5.01 4.60
C VAL A 138 -10.06 -5.01 4.33
N ILE A 139 -10.76 -6.03 4.82
CA ILE A 139 -12.21 -6.14 4.78
C ILE A 139 -12.74 -6.22 6.20
N LEU A 140 -13.59 -5.28 6.56
CA LEU A 140 -14.30 -5.24 7.83
C LEU A 140 -15.73 -5.74 7.59
N LEU A 141 -16.19 -6.74 8.34
CA LEU A 141 -17.50 -7.36 8.20
C LEU A 141 -18.25 -7.34 9.52
N GLY A 142 -19.53 -7.08 9.45
CA GLY A 142 -20.46 -7.04 10.60
C GLY A 142 -20.20 -5.86 11.53
N ARG A 143 -21.16 -4.94 11.65
CA ARG A 143 -21.04 -3.69 12.43
C ARG A 143 -19.72 -2.97 12.13
N ALA A 144 -19.36 -2.90 10.84
CA ALA A 144 -18.09 -2.35 10.39
C ALA A 144 -18.02 -0.84 10.65
N ASP A 145 -16.90 -0.40 11.22
CA ASP A 145 -16.58 1.00 11.52
C ASP A 145 -15.17 1.28 11.02
N PHE A 146 -15.01 2.25 10.16
CA PHE A 146 -13.73 2.70 9.62
C PHE A 146 -13.51 4.16 9.99
N ARG A 147 -12.33 4.48 10.47
CA ARG A 147 -11.93 5.82 10.90
C ARG A 147 -10.59 6.19 10.31
N ARG A 148 -10.47 7.44 9.84
CA ARG A 148 -9.23 8.03 9.40
C ARG A 148 -8.88 9.19 10.32
N TYR A 149 -7.64 9.22 10.76
CA TYR A 149 -7.07 10.28 11.59
C TYR A 149 -5.99 11.02 10.82
N ARG A 150 -5.94 12.34 10.94
CA ARG A 150 -4.83 13.20 10.54
C ARG A 150 -4.11 13.65 11.80
N GLY A 151 -2.89 13.17 12.00
CA GLY A 151 -2.27 13.24 13.31
C GLY A 151 -3.13 12.56 14.37
N THR A 152 -3.64 13.33 15.34
CA THR A 152 -4.54 12.84 16.40
C THR A 152 -6.02 13.18 16.15
N VAL A 153 -6.35 13.92 15.09
CA VAL A 153 -7.71 14.41 14.81
C VAL A 153 -8.45 13.42 13.92
N LEU A 154 -9.63 12.99 14.36
CA LEU A 154 -10.55 12.19 13.53
C LEU A 154 -11.01 13.06 12.35
N SER A 155 -10.69 12.61 11.13
CA SER A 155 -11.07 13.32 9.90
C SER A 155 -12.26 12.67 9.21
N ASP A 156 -12.23 11.35 9.01
CA ASP A 156 -13.30 10.66 8.31
C ASP A 156 -13.77 9.46 9.13
N GLN A 157 -15.09 9.21 9.10
CA GLN A 157 -15.68 8.02 9.70
C GLN A 157 -16.76 7.44 8.80
N MET A 158 -16.75 6.13 8.62
CA MET A 158 -17.74 5.40 7.86
C MET A 158 -18.21 4.16 8.61
N THR A 159 -19.51 3.91 8.59
CA THR A 159 -20.09 2.72 9.19
C THR A 159 -21.02 1.98 8.22
N GLY A 160 -20.99 0.64 8.28
CA GLY A 160 -21.76 -0.22 7.40
C GLY A 160 -21.75 -1.68 7.87
N GLN A 161 -22.22 -2.56 6.99
CA GLN A 161 -22.13 -4.01 7.23
C GLN A 161 -20.83 -4.60 6.65
N ARG A 162 -20.31 -3.99 5.60
CA ARG A 162 -19.03 -4.36 4.99
C ARG A 162 -18.31 -3.10 4.56
N ILE A 163 -17.03 -3.00 4.92
CA ILE A 163 -16.13 -1.95 4.45
C ILE A 163 -14.89 -2.64 3.87
N VAL A 164 -14.55 -2.31 2.64
CA VAL A 164 -13.30 -2.72 2.00
C VAL A 164 -12.41 -1.50 1.90
N TYR A 165 -11.18 -1.63 2.37
CA TYR A 165 -10.14 -0.63 2.19
C TYR A 165 -8.99 -1.24 1.39
N GLU A 166 -8.62 -0.60 0.30
CA GLU A 166 -7.49 -0.95 -0.56
C GLU A 166 -6.37 0.08 -0.35
N ASN A 167 -5.32 -0.33 0.36
CA ASN A 167 -4.26 0.58 0.76
C ASN A 167 -3.45 1.10 -0.44
N LEU A 168 -3.24 0.28 -1.47
CA LEU A 168 -2.48 0.67 -2.67
C LEU A 168 -3.14 1.79 -3.48
N THR A 169 -4.46 1.83 -3.50
CA THR A 169 -5.25 2.80 -4.28
C THR A 169 -5.89 3.88 -3.41
N ASP A 170 -5.79 3.73 -2.08
CA ASP A 170 -6.49 4.56 -1.08
C ASP A 170 -8.00 4.60 -1.31
N GLN A 171 -8.55 3.51 -1.82
CA GLN A 171 -9.98 3.39 -2.09
C GLN A 171 -10.69 2.62 -0.98
N PHE A 172 -11.92 3.03 -0.70
CA PHE A 172 -12.79 2.28 0.18
C PHE A 172 -14.18 2.16 -0.41
N THR A 173 -14.80 1.02 -0.16
CA THR A 173 -16.18 0.71 -0.52
C THR A 173 -16.94 0.36 0.75
N VAL A 174 -18.13 0.91 0.91
CA VAL A 174 -18.97 0.69 2.09
C VAL A 174 -20.33 0.15 1.67
N ASP A 175 -20.71 -1.01 2.18
CA ASP A 175 -21.98 -1.66 1.92
C ASP A 175 -22.81 -1.71 3.20
N GLY A 176 -24.07 -1.32 3.11
CA GLY A 176 -25.05 -1.40 4.22
C GLY A 176 -25.73 -2.77 4.32
N VAL A 177 -25.62 -3.59 3.26
CA VAL A 177 -26.25 -4.92 3.15
C VAL A 177 -25.23 -5.87 2.51
N VAL A 178 -25.07 -7.06 3.07
CA VAL A 178 -24.17 -8.10 2.53
C VAL A 178 -24.98 -9.31 2.10
N GLY A 179 -24.76 -9.79 0.87
CA GLY A 179 -25.43 -10.96 0.34
C GLY A 179 -26.96 -10.83 0.25
N GLY A 180 -27.48 -9.62 0.06
CA GLY A 180 -28.92 -9.36 -0.01
C GLY A 180 -29.66 -9.45 1.33
N LYS A 181 -28.96 -9.77 2.42
CA LYS A 181 -29.54 -9.86 3.76
C LYS A 181 -29.33 -8.56 4.52
N LYS A 182 -30.44 -7.95 4.97
CA LYS A 182 -30.37 -6.81 5.90
C LYS A 182 -29.79 -7.27 7.24
N PRO A 183 -29.02 -6.42 7.94
CA PRO A 183 -28.55 -6.73 9.28
C PRO A 183 -29.74 -6.96 10.24
N THR A 184 -29.58 -7.90 11.16
CA THR A 184 -30.58 -8.19 12.18
C THR A 184 -30.85 -6.98 13.09
N ASN A 185 -29.80 -6.15 13.29
CA ASN A 185 -29.88 -4.92 14.09
C ASN A 185 -29.35 -3.75 13.23
N GLY A 186 -30.25 -3.00 12.57
CA GLY A 186 -29.85 -1.82 11.80
C GLY A 186 -30.69 -1.58 10.55
N SER A 187 -30.59 -0.38 9.99
CA SER A 187 -31.39 0.06 8.84
C SER A 187 -30.92 -0.52 7.50
N GLY A 188 -29.78 -1.21 7.46
CA GLY A 188 -29.10 -1.57 6.21
C GLY A 188 -28.53 -0.36 5.43
N ARG A 189 -28.47 0.80 6.08
CA ARG A 189 -27.90 2.03 5.51
C ARG A 189 -26.45 2.20 5.98
N ILE A 190 -25.64 2.78 5.13
CA ILE A 190 -24.31 3.29 5.50
C ILE A 190 -24.45 4.67 6.13
N ARG A 191 -23.45 5.04 6.93
CA ARG A 191 -23.22 6.42 7.37
C ARG A 191 -21.77 6.78 7.05
N ALA A 192 -21.56 7.98 6.48
CA ALA A 192 -20.23 8.55 6.27
C ALA A 192 -20.20 9.99 6.79
N VAL A 193 -19.13 10.33 7.48
CA VAL A 193 -18.74 11.69 7.84
C VAL A 193 -17.38 11.91 7.19
N LEU A 194 -17.29 12.88 6.30
CA LEU A 194 -16.08 13.20 5.54
C LEU A 194 -15.71 14.65 5.84
N SER A 195 -14.48 14.86 6.30
CA SER A 195 -13.98 16.21 6.59
C SER A 195 -13.42 16.86 5.31
N PRO A 196 -13.57 18.19 5.15
CA PRO A 196 -12.92 18.94 4.09
C PRO A 196 -11.41 18.70 4.09
N LYS A 197 -10.78 18.74 2.93
CA LYS A 197 -9.32 18.69 2.85
C LYS A 197 -8.74 20.00 3.42
N PRO A 198 -7.62 19.94 4.16
CA PRO A 198 -6.91 21.15 4.55
C PRO A 198 -6.52 21.95 3.30
N GLY A 199 -7.00 23.16 3.17
CA GLY A 199 -6.79 24.03 2.00
C GLY A 199 -8.07 24.49 1.31
N ASP A 200 -9.20 23.83 1.49
CA ASP A 200 -10.48 24.24 0.88
C ASP A 200 -11.16 25.42 1.65
N GLU A 201 -10.70 25.76 2.87
CA GLU A 201 -11.22 26.88 3.64
C GLU A 201 -10.63 28.26 3.25
N ALA A 202 -9.58 28.30 2.41
CA ALA A 202 -8.92 29.55 2.00
C ALA A 202 -9.51 30.19 0.74
N ALA A 203 -10.61 29.68 0.19
CA ALA A 203 -11.25 30.17 -1.05
C ALA A 203 -12.65 30.78 -0.80
N LYS A 204 -12.81 31.54 0.31
CA LYS A 204 -13.99 32.41 0.51
C LYS A 204 -13.56 33.85 0.80
#